data_b338bf6252778044ab8f9d4f26ec6b84
#
_entry.id   b338bf6252778044ab8f9d4f26ec6b84
#
_cell.length_a   1.000
_cell.length_b   1.000
_cell.length_c   1.000
_cell.angle_alpha   90.00
_cell.angle_beta   90.00
_cell.angle_gamma   90.00
#
_symmetry.space_group_name_H-M   'P 1'
#
loop_
_entity.id
_entity.type
_entity.pdbx_description
1 polymer ?
#
loop_
_entity_poly.entity_id
_entity_poly.type
_entity_poly.pdbx_seq_one_letter_code
_entity_poly.pdbx_strand_id
1 'polypeptide(L)'
;MKLKLKKPKEKPITLEVILQNERLKRGWNYKHLAEQLALPNITAKNVKKWEYSFEYPDLKTIYRISELYQIPSEILVQAKKNGYAEGLHSVNKLFIKTICYIFNLPIKAKVIFSYIFLYILLPLAGVGAIFLFASKIAI
;
A
#
# COMPACT_ATOMS: atom_id res chain seq x y z
N MET A 1 -21.61 -24.23 31.30
CA MET A 1 -20.87 -24.00 30.03
C MET A 1 -20.51 -22.50 29.94
N LYS A 2 -19.24 -22.12 30.18
CA LYS A 2 -18.84 -20.69 30.15
C LYS A 2 -18.43 -20.33 28.72
N LEU A 3 -19.27 -19.56 28.03
CA LEU A 3 -18.94 -18.97 26.74
C LEU A 3 -17.74 -18.01 26.91
N LYS A 4 -16.55 -18.41 26.44
CA LYS A 4 -15.40 -17.53 26.30
C LYS A 4 -15.68 -16.58 25.13
N LEU A 5 -16.21 -15.39 25.42
CA LEU A 5 -16.25 -14.29 24.47
C LEU A 5 -14.81 -13.97 24.03
N LYS A 6 -14.48 -14.32 22.76
CA LYS A 6 -13.22 -13.85 22.13
C LYS A 6 -13.27 -12.34 22.06
N LYS A 7 -12.42 -11.65 22.83
CA LYS A 7 -12.22 -10.19 22.64
C LYS A 7 -11.93 -9.92 21.17
N PRO A 8 -12.60 -8.93 20.55
CA PRO A 8 -12.27 -8.53 19.19
C PRO A 8 -10.79 -8.15 19.14
N LYS A 9 -10.04 -8.70 18.19
CA LYS A 9 -8.65 -8.27 17.94
C LYS A 9 -8.70 -6.83 17.46
N GLU A 10 -8.22 -5.90 18.28
CA GLU A 10 -8.03 -4.50 17.85
C GLU A 10 -7.13 -4.50 16.61
N LYS A 11 -7.58 -3.79 15.57
CA LYS A 11 -6.76 -3.63 14.36
C LYS A 11 -5.49 -2.85 14.72
N PRO A 12 -4.32 -3.28 14.25
CA PRO A 12 -3.10 -2.54 14.49
C PRO A 12 -3.22 -1.13 13.88
N ILE A 13 -2.77 -0.13 14.61
CA ILE A 13 -2.74 1.24 14.11
C ILE A 13 -1.67 1.33 13.01
N THR A 14 -2.05 1.88 11.87
CA THR A 14 -1.18 2.04 10.70
C THR A 14 -0.73 3.49 10.54
N LEU A 15 0.36 3.72 9.79
CA LEU A 15 0.97 5.03 9.66
C LEU A 15 0.03 6.05 9.00
N GLU A 16 -0.71 5.63 7.97
CA GLU A 16 -1.68 6.48 7.28
C GLU A 16 -2.76 7.01 8.21
N VAL A 17 -3.25 6.20 9.13
CA VAL A 17 -4.26 6.59 10.12
C VAL A 17 -3.68 7.63 11.10
N ILE A 18 -2.44 7.44 11.53
CA ILE A 18 -1.77 8.40 12.42
C ILE A 18 -1.58 9.74 11.69
N LEU A 19 -1.04 9.72 10.47
CA LEU A 19 -0.78 10.92 9.69
C LEU A 19 -2.05 11.73 9.44
N GLN A 20 -3.10 11.06 9.01
CA GLN A 20 -4.39 11.68 8.75
C GLN A 20 -5.00 12.29 10.01
N ASN A 21 -5.04 11.54 11.11
CA ASN A 21 -5.62 12.01 12.37
C ASN A 21 -4.86 13.22 12.92
N GLU A 22 -3.53 13.18 12.93
CA GLU A 22 -2.73 14.27 13.47
C GLU A 22 -2.80 15.53 12.60
N ARG A 23 -2.86 15.37 11.28
CA ARG A 23 -3.09 16.50 10.37
C ARG A 23 -4.47 17.14 10.59
N LEU A 24 -5.52 16.31 10.65
CA LEU A 24 -6.90 16.81 10.85
C LEU A 24 -7.10 17.47 12.22
N LYS A 25 -6.52 16.92 13.29
CA LYS A 25 -6.56 17.55 14.63
C LYS A 25 -5.99 18.98 14.63
N ARG A 26 -4.98 19.24 13.76
CA ARG A 26 -4.37 20.56 13.63
C ARG A 26 -5.06 21.47 12.60
N GLY A 27 -6.11 20.97 11.93
CA GLY A 27 -6.80 21.69 10.84
C GLY A 27 -5.94 21.92 9.61
N TRP A 28 -4.88 21.13 9.41
CA TRP A 28 -3.94 21.31 8.31
C TRP A 28 -4.44 20.66 7.02
N ASN A 29 -4.20 21.32 5.90
CA ASN A 29 -4.32 20.70 4.58
C ASN A 29 -3.00 20.02 4.19
N TYR A 30 -2.98 19.26 3.10
CA TYR A 30 -1.79 18.55 2.62
C TYR A 30 -0.61 19.48 2.30
N LYS A 31 -0.91 20.67 1.75
CA LYS A 31 0.10 21.66 1.40
C LYS A 31 0.77 22.21 2.67
N HIS A 32 -0.03 22.56 3.67
CA HIS A 32 0.46 23.08 4.93
C HIS A 32 1.35 22.07 5.66
N LEU A 33 0.94 20.78 5.70
CA LEU A 33 1.79 19.72 6.29
C LEU A 33 3.11 19.59 5.54
N ALA A 34 3.10 19.62 4.20
CA ALA A 34 4.34 19.55 3.43
C ALA A 34 5.28 20.73 3.72
N GLU A 35 4.74 21.94 3.88
CA GLU A 35 5.48 23.15 4.26
C GLU A 35 6.07 23.03 5.68
N GLN A 36 5.32 22.51 6.65
CA GLN A 36 5.78 22.32 8.02
C GLN A 36 6.89 21.25 8.14
N LEU A 37 6.90 20.26 7.27
CA LEU A 37 7.99 19.28 7.22
C LEU A 37 9.31 19.92 6.77
N ALA A 38 9.26 21.01 6.01
CA ALA A 38 10.42 21.76 5.55
C ALA A 38 11.51 20.91 4.88
N LEU A 39 11.11 19.89 4.12
CA LEU A 39 12.01 19.02 3.37
C LEU A 39 11.91 19.33 1.87
N PRO A 40 13.03 19.52 1.13
CA PRO A 40 13.04 20.08 -0.22
C PRO A 40 12.27 19.28 -1.27
N ASN A 41 12.08 17.98 -1.05
CA ASN A 41 11.43 17.10 -2.03
C ASN A 41 10.03 16.66 -1.62
N ILE A 42 9.48 17.20 -0.51
CA ILE A 42 8.18 16.84 -0.01
C ILE A 42 7.12 17.84 -0.45
N THR A 43 6.12 17.35 -1.13
CA THR A 43 5.00 18.13 -1.65
C THR A 43 3.67 17.64 -1.09
N ALA A 44 2.61 18.41 -1.26
CA ALA A 44 1.25 18.00 -0.92
C ALA A 44 0.85 16.64 -1.55
N LYS A 45 1.38 16.34 -2.74
CA LYS A 45 1.15 15.07 -3.44
C LYS A 45 1.77 13.90 -2.70
N ASN A 46 2.97 14.05 -2.15
CA ASN A 46 3.62 13.02 -1.34
C ASN A 46 2.83 12.75 -0.06
N VAL A 47 2.44 13.80 0.67
CA VAL A 47 1.62 13.67 1.89
C VAL A 47 0.31 12.93 1.60
N LYS A 48 -0.36 13.30 0.51
CA LYS A 48 -1.59 12.61 0.08
C LYS A 48 -1.34 11.13 -0.20
N LYS A 49 -0.26 10.78 -0.89
CA LYS A 49 0.08 9.37 -1.18
C LYS A 49 0.32 8.56 0.09
N TRP A 50 0.95 9.16 1.12
CA TRP A 50 1.21 8.49 2.40
C TRP A 50 -0.09 8.21 3.17
N GLU A 51 -1.04 9.14 3.18
CA GLU A 51 -2.34 8.96 3.85
C GLU A 51 -3.26 7.98 3.11
N TYR A 52 -3.01 7.71 1.83
CA TYR A 52 -3.75 6.70 1.04
C TYR A 52 -2.98 5.39 0.85
N SER A 53 -1.89 5.18 1.57
CA SER A 53 -1.05 3.96 1.50
C SER A 53 -0.48 3.63 0.11
N PHE A 54 -0.41 4.62 -0.80
CA PHE A 54 0.21 4.41 -2.12
C PHE A 54 1.74 4.40 -2.06
N GLU A 55 2.29 5.17 -1.13
CA GLU A 55 3.72 5.24 -0.85
C GLU A 55 3.90 5.43 0.66
N TYR A 56 5.10 5.15 1.15
CA TYR A 56 5.45 5.42 2.53
C TYR A 56 6.65 6.36 2.60
N PRO A 57 6.68 7.27 3.58
CA PRO A 57 7.81 8.15 3.79
C PRO A 57 9.08 7.36 4.13
N ASP A 58 10.24 7.87 3.75
CA ASP A 58 11.53 7.33 4.16
C ASP A 58 11.80 7.56 5.66
N LEU A 59 12.85 6.97 6.19
CA LEU A 59 13.17 7.08 7.61
C LEU A 59 13.47 8.53 8.03
N LYS A 60 14.16 9.30 7.19
CA LYS A 60 14.46 10.70 7.46
C LYS A 60 13.18 11.53 7.61
N THR A 61 12.25 11.31 6.71
CA THR A 61 10.93 11.95 6.75
C THR A 61 10.12 11.51 7.98
N ILE A 62 10.19 10.22 8.36
CA ILE A 62 9.53 9.72 9.58
C ILE A 62 10.10 10.41 10.84
N TYR A 63 11.40 10.60 10.94
CA TYR A 63 12.00 11.35 12.05
C TYR A 63 11.49 12.79 12.09
N ARG A 64 11.39 13.45 10.94
CA ARG A 64 10.86 14.81 10.86
C ARG A 64 9.37 14.89 11.24
N ILE A 65 8.58 13.89 10.83
CA ILE A 65 7.17 13.75 11.25
C ILE A 65 7.08 13.51 12.77
N SER A 66 7.96 12.69 13.32
CA SER A 66 8.05 12.41 14.76
C SER A 66 8.25 13.70 15.58
N GLU A 67 9.20 14.53 15.17
CA GLU A 67 9.45 15.84 15.78
C GLU A 67 8.23 16.78 15.68
N LEU A 68 7.65 16.87 14.47
CA LEU A 68 6.53 17.76 14.19
C LEU A 68 5.27 17.40 14.95
N TYR A 69 4.99 16.12 15.07
CA TYR A 69 3.79 15.61 15.77
C TYR A 69 4.03 15.30 17.24
N GLN A 70 5.28 15.33 17.70
CA GLN A 70 5.69 14.93 19.05
C GLN A 70 5.29 13.47 19.39
N ILE A 71 5.41 12.60 18.40
CA ILE A 71 5.15 11.17 18.50
C ILE A 71 6.49 10.43 18.41
N PRO A 72 6.81 9.49 19.32
CA PRO A 72 8.03 8.70 19.23
C PRO A 72 8.21 8.04 17.86
N SER A 73 9.40 8.14 17.28
CA SER A 73 9.73 7.61 15.96
C SER A 73 9.48 6.11 15.84
N GLU A 74 9.70 5.37 16.94
CA GLU A 74 9.49 3.93 17.02
C GLU A 74 8.04 3.55 16.75
N ILE A 75 7.09 4.36 17.26
CA ILE A 75 5.65 4.18 17.03
C ILE A 75 5.33 4.37 15.54
N LEU A 76 5.88 5.39 14.91
CA LEU A 76 5.67 5.65 13.48
C LEU A 76 6.30 4.56 12.59
N VAL A 77 7.49 4.09 12.95
CA VAL A 77 8.15 2.99 12.24
C VAL A 77 7.36 1.68 12.39
N GLN A 78 6.86 1.40 13.59
CA GLN A 78 6.01 0.22 13.81
C GLN A 78 4.67 0.33 13.05
N ALA A 79 4.05 1.50 13.07
CA ALA A 79 2.82 1.77 12.32
C ALA A 79 3.03 1.62 10.79
N LYS A 80 4.18 2.03 10.27
CA LYS A 80 4.58 1.79 8.88
C LYS A 80 4.66 0.29 8.56
N LYS A 81 5.29 -0.51 9.44
CA LYS A 81 5.35 -1.97 9.28
C LYS A 81 3.96 -2.60 9.29
N ASN A 82 3.07 -2.13 10.16
CA ASN A 82 1.69 -2.60 10.22
C ASN A 82 0.95 -2.32 8.89
N GLY A 83 1.11 -1.12 8.32
CA GLY A 83 0.52 -0.75 7.03
C GLY A 83 0.99 -1.65 5.88
N TYR A 84 2.28 -1.97 5.82
CA TYR A 84 2.79 -2.95 4.84
C TYR A 84 2.17 -4.35 5.02
N ALA A 85 2.05 -4.82 6.25
CA ALA A 85 1.46 -6.12 6.55
C ALA A 85 -0.02 -6.19 6.16
N GLU A 86 -0.80 -5.13 6.44
CA GLU A 86 -2.21 -5.05 6.04
C GLU A 86 -2.36 -4.96 4.50
N GLY A 87 -1.54 -4.16 3.84
CA GLY A 87 -1.53 -4.05 2.38
C GLY A 87 -1.26 -5.40 1.71
N LEU A 88 -0.24 -6.11 2.17
CA LEU A 88 0.10 -7.44 1.65
C LEU A 88 -1.01 -8.47 1.91
N HIS A 89 -1.63 -8.43 3.10
CA HIS A 89 -2.75 -9.31 3.43
C HIS A 89 -3.99 -9.04 2.54
N SER A 90 -4.27 -7.77 2.24
CA SER A 90 -5.36 -7.37 1.35
C SER A 90 -5.14 -7.86 -0.08
N VAL A 91 -3.93 -7.72 -0.61
CA VAL A 91 -3.56 -8.22 -1.96
C VAL A 91 -3.68 -9.74 -2.02
N ASN A 92 -3.16 -10.46 -1.01
CA ASN A 92 -3.26 -11.92 -0.94
C ASN A 92 -4.72 -12.37 -0.88
N LYS A 93 -5.58 -11.69 -0.12
CA LYS A 93 -7.01 -12.01 -0.04
C LYS A 93 -7.73 -11.80 -1.36
N LEU A 94 -7.41 -10.72 -2.08
CA LEU A 94 -7.95 -10.45 -3.41
C LEU A 94 -7.50 -11.53 -4.40
N PHE A 95 -6.21 -11.87 -4.38
CA PHE A 95 -5.62 -12.89 -5.23
C PHE A 95 -6.28 -14.27 -5.01
N ILE A 96 -6.42 -14.69 -3.75
CA ILE A 96 -7.09 -15.96 -3.40
C ILE A 96 -8.56 -15.94 -3.87
N LYS A 97 -9.29 -14.83 -3.67
CA LYS A 97 -10.67 -14.70 -4.16
C LYS A 97 -10.76 -14.85 -5.67
N THR A 98 -9.84 -14.22 -6.40
CA THR A 98 -9.78 -14.28 -7.86
C THR A 98 -9.48 -15.71 -8.33
N ILE A 99 -8.52 -16.38 -7.70
CA ILE A 99 -8.22 -17.80 -8.00
C ILE A 99 -9.44 -18.67 -7.72
N CYS A 100 -10.07 -18.56 -6.55
CA CYS A 100 -11.27 -19.35 -6.21
C CYS A 100 -12.40 -19.09 -7.20
N TYR A 101 -12.60 -17.85 -7.65
CA TYR A 101 -13.57 -17.51 -8.68
C TYR A 101 -13.27 -18.21 -10.01
N ILE A 102 -12.03 -18.21 -10.46
CA ILE A 102 -11.58 -18.88 -11.71
C ILE A 102 -11.81 -20.41 -11.59
N PHE A 103 -11.48 -21.00 -10.44
CA PHE A 103 -11.68 -22.44 -10.22
C PHE A 103 -13.15 -22.85 -10.21
N ASN A 104 -14.06 -21.97 -9.78
CA ASN A 104 -15.51 -22.23 -9.77
C ASN A 104 -16.20 -21.92 -11.11
N LEU A 105 -15.50 -21.39 -12.11
CA LEU A 105 -16.07 -21.16 -13.43
C LEU A 105 -16.42 -22.49 -14.14
N PRO A 106 -17.48 -22.52 -14.94
CA PRO A 106 -17.79 -23.69 -15.76
C PRO A 106 -16.65 -23.99 -16.74
N ILE A 107 -16.48 -25.26 -17.08
CA ILE A 107 -15.34 -25.76 -17.91
C ILE A 107 -15.14 -24.93 -19.19
N LYS A 108 -16.26 -24.57 -19.87
CA LYS A 108 -16.21 -23.73 -21.09
C LYS A 108 -15.56 -22.37 -20.85
N ALA A 109 -15.87 -21.71 -19.72
CA ALA A 109 -15.30 -20.42 -19.35
C ALA A 109 -13.81 -20.55 -18.97
N LYS A 110 -13.41 -21.64 -18.32
CA LYS A 110 -11.99 -21.93 -18.01
C LYS A 110 -11.15 -22.07 -19.29
N VAL A 111 -11.69 -22.75 -20.28
CA VAL A 111 -11.02 -22.93 -21.58
C VAL A 111 -10.83 -21.57 -22.26
N ILE A 112 -11.87 -20.74 -22.34
CA ILE A 112 -11.80 -19.39 -22.91
C ILE A 112 -10.77 -18.54 -22.16
N PHE A 113 -10.78 -18.57 -20.82
CA PHE A 113 -9.82 -17.83 -19.99
C PHE A 113 -8.37 -18.29 -20.22
N SER A 114 -8.17 -19.61 -20.36
CA SER A 114 -6.86 -20.19 -20.69
C SER A 114 -6.35 -19.72 -22.06
N TYR A 115 -7.22 -19.64 -23.07
CA TYR A 115 -6.85 -19.09 -24.38
C TYR A 115 -6.48 -17.61 -24.30
N ILE A 116 -7.28 -16.78 -23.61
CA ILE A 116 -6.99 -15.38 -23.43
C ILE A 116 -5.64 -15.18 -22.72
N PHE A 117 -5.40 -15.95 -21.66
CA PHE A 117 -4.13 -15.88 -20.92
C PHE A 117 -2.94 -16.29 -21.80
N LEU A 118 -3.04 -17.41 -22.50
CA LEU A 118 -1.94 -17.97 -23.28
C LEU A 118 -1.63 -17.12 -24.54
N TYR A 119 -2.66 -16.67 -25.25
CA TYR A 119 -2.48 -16.04 -26.56
C TYR A 119 -2.46 -14.51 -26.52
N ILE A 120 -2.96 -13.88 -25.47
CA ILE A 120 -3.02 -12.42 -25.33
C ILE A 120 -2.10 -11.91 -24.24
N LEU A 121 -2.25 -12.40 -23.02
CA LEU A 121 -1.52 -11.87 -21.84
C LEU A 121 -0.07 -12.34 -21.81
N LEU A 122 0.22 -13.59 -22.15
CA LEU A 122 1.59 -14.13 -22.11
C LEU A 122 2.51 -13.47 -23.16
N PRO A 123 2.11 -13.28 -24.43
CA PRO A 123 2.92 -12.54 -25.40
C PRO A 123 3.10 -11.06 -25.06
N LEU A 124 2.06 -10.40 -24.50
CA LEU A 124 2.17 -9.01 -24.04
C LEU A 124 3.19 -8.85 -22.91
N ALA A 125 3.21 -9.77 -21.95
CA ALA A 125 4.21 -9.79 -20.88
C ALA A 125 5.63 -10.04 -21.42
N GLY A 126 5.78 -10.90 -22.42
CA GLY A 126 7.05 -11.16 -23.10
C GLY A 126 7.59 -9.94 -23.86
N VAL A 127 6.74 -9.24 -24.60
CA VAL A 127 7.11 -8.00 -25.31
C VAL A 127 7.52 -6.90 -24.32
N GLY A 128 6.80 -6.75 -23.21
CA GLY A 128 7.14 -5.79 -22.13
C GLY A 128 8.51 -6.09 -21.51
N ALA A 129 8.82 -7.36 -21.27
CA ALA A 129 10.12 -7.77 -20.74
C ALA A 129 11.27 -7.50 -21.71
N ILE A 130 11.07 -7.73 -23.01
CA ILE A 130 12.06 -7.42 -24.06
C ILE A 130 12.30 -5.91 -24.14
N PHE A 131 11.25 -5.09 -24.05
CA PHE A 131 11.36 -3.63 -24.10
C PHE A 131 12.16 -3.09 -22.90
N LEU A 132 11.89 -3.63 -21.70
CA LEU A 132 12.64 -3.27 -20.48
C LEU A 132 14.11 -3.71 -20.55
N PHE A 133 14.40 -4.83 -21.20
CA PHE A 133 15.77 -5.31 -21.39
C PHE A 133 16.52 -4.48 -22.42
N ALA A 134 15.88 -4.14 -23.54
CA ALA A 134 16.46 -3.31 -24.58
C ALA A 134 16.77 -1.89 -24.11
N SER A 135 15.90 -1.31 -23.26
CA SER A 135 16.13 0.02 -22.68
C SER A 135 17.33 0.09 -21.71
N LYS A 136 17.72 -1.05 -21.11
CA LYS A 136 18.90 -1.16 -20.25
C LYS A 136 20.22 -1.34 -20.99
N ILE A 137 20.18 -1.78 -22.26
CA ILE A 137 21.37 -1.98 -23.08
C ILE A 137 21.72 -0.69 -23.86
N ALA A 138 20.77 0.20 -24.04
CA ALA A 138 20.90 1.45 -24.78
C ALA A 138 21.45 2.65 -23.95
N ILE A 139 21.88 2.42 -22.71
CA ILE A 139 22.57 3.37 -21.82
C ILE A 139 23.99 2.90 -21.58
#